data_ad884e2b7adc4466b7ec674a1e83fece
#
_entry.id   ad884e2b7adc4466b7ec674a1e83fece
#
_cell.length_a   1.000
_cell.length_b   1.000
_cell.length_c   1.000
_cell.angle_alpha   90.00
_cell.angle_beta   90.00
_cell.angle_gamma   90.00
#
_symmetry.space_group_name_H-M   'P 1'
#
loop_
_entity.id
_entity.type
_entity.pdbx_description
1 polymer ?
#
loop_
_entity_poly.entity_id
_entity_poly.type
_entity_poly.pdbx_seq_one_letter_code
_entity_poly.pdbx_strand_id
1 'polypeptide(L)'
;METTGLARDDRIISAGVYRLDARGEVEDHWYTLVNPQRDPGPVWIHGLTSHVLRDAPLFKDIAEEFSARLEDRVLVAHNAVFDWQMIAREYARAEREAPVRQRLCTIALSKELGLPLPNHKLETLAAHFGVVQQRAHHALDDARVLAEAFRPSLLAAAASGVRLPLHECRPLTEWTDRAAPLIGQQASGGYGNYRPSSWRPARSRPACPYPNPGRYEVGKPLKQGMRVAFSGDTSVERDLLEDRAVEAGLHVATSLSRLTSLLVTNDPDSGTSKVVKARQYGTPVVDEAAFGQLLADVEPASEG
;
A
#
# COMPACT_ATOMS: atom_id res chain seq x y z
N MET A 1 -4.86 -7.74 -5.03
CA MET A 1 -6.20 -7.09 -5.04
C MET A 1 -6.03 -5.59 -5.17
N GLU A 2 -7.00 -4.88 -5.79
CA GLU A 2 -7.05 -3.43 -5.79
C GLU A 2 -8.10 -2.94 -4.80
N THR A 3 -7.90 -1.74 -4.28
CA THR A 3 -8.73 -1.17 -3.21
C THR A 3 -9.00 0.31 -3.45
N THR A 4 -10.04 0.86 -2.80
CA THR A 4 -10.32 2.30 -2.86
C THR A 4 -9.25 3.15 -2.18
N GLY A 5 -8.36 2.55 -1.39
CA GLY A 5 -7.28 3.18 -0.66
C GLY A 5 -6.69 2.24 0.39
N LEU A 6 -5.90 2.79 1.31
CA LEU A 6 -5.19 2.01 2.33
C LEU A 6 -5.77 2.18 3.75
N ALA A 7 -6.80 3.01 3.89
CA ALA A 7 -7.42 3.28 5.18
C ALA A 7 -8.29 2.11 5.68
N ARG A 8 -8.71 2.21 6.93
CA ARG A 8 -9.48 1.16 7.58
C ARG A 8 -10.86 0.91 6.96
N ASP A 9 -11.49 1.96 6.48
CA ASP A 9 -12.82 1.94 5.87
C ASP A 9 -12.81 1.72 4.36
N ASP A 10 -11.62 1.60 3.76
CA ASP A 10 -11.49 1.32 2.34
C ASP A 10 -12.02 -0.07 1.96
N ARG A 11 -12.34 -0.22 0.69
CA ARG A 11 -13.07 -1.34 0.11
C ARG A 11 -12.24 -2.02 -0.97
N ILE A 12 -12.44 -3.31 -1.14
CA ILE A 12 -11.92 -4.06 -2.30
C ILE A 12 -12.72 -3.65 -3.54
N ILE A 13 -12.01 -3.37 -4.65
CA ILE A 13 -12.61 -3.05 -5.95
C ILE A 13 -12.28 -4.07 -7.04
N SER A 14 -11.22 -4.87 -6.83
CA SER A 14 -10.97 -6.07 -7.63
C SER A 14 -10.17 -7.10 -6.83
N ALA A 15 -10.42 -8.38 -7.10
CA ALA A 15 -9.68 -9.48 -6.50
C ALA A 15 -9.19 -10.44 -7.59
N GLY A 16 -7.90 -10.79 -7.53
CA GLY A 16 -7.27 -11.81 -8.33
C GLY A 16 -6.69 -12.88 -7.40
N VAL A 17 -6.94 -14.14 -7.71
CA VAL A 17 -6.48 -15.30 -6.94
C VAL A 17 -5.85 -16.31 -7.88
N TYR A 18 -4.68 -16.81 -7.52
CA TYR A 18 -4.08 -18.02 -8.08
C TYR A 18 -4.07 -19.09 -6.99
N ARG A 19 -4.66 -20.25 -7.27
CA ARG A 19 -4.60 -21.40 -6.39
C ARG A 19 -3.39 -22.25 -6.75
N LEU A 20 -2.62 -22.58 -5.73
CA LEU A 20 -1.39 -23.36 -5.89
C LEU A 20 -1.49 -24.64 -5.07
N ASP A 21 -0.89 -25.71 -5.60
CA ASP A 21 -0.69 -26.94 -4.84
C ASP A 21 0.45 -26.80 -3.81
N ALA A 22 0.75 -27.87 -3.08
CA ALA A 22 1.83 -27.89 -2.08
C ALA A 22 3.24 -27.74 -2.69
N ARG A 23 3.40 -27.85 -4.00
CA ARG A 23 4.65 -27.66 -4.73
C ARG A 23 4.74 -26.27 -5.38
N GLY A 24 3.70 -25.45 -5.21
CA GLY A 24 3.60 -24.14 -5.82
C GLY A 24 3.20 -24.17 -7.29
N GLU A 25 2.68 -25.30 -7.81
CA GLU A 25 2.13 -25.37 -9.15
C GLU A 25 0.72 -24.78 -9.19
N VAL A 26 0.39 -24.10 -10.28
CA VAL A 26 -0.91 -23.46 -10.46
C VAL A 26 -1.98 -24.51 -10.73
N GLU A 27 -3.01 -24.55 -9.88
CA GLU A 27 -4.20 -25.39 -10.07
C GLU A 27 -5.28 -24.66 -10.87
N ASP A 28 -5.59 -23.43 -10.47
CA ASP A 28 -6.52 -22.56 -11.17
C ASP A 28 -6.28 -21.08 -10.82
N HIS A 29 -7.03 -20.20 -11.47
CA HIS A 29 -7.04 -18.79 -11.14
C HIS A 29 -8.46 -18.21 -11.27
N TRP A 30 -8.69 -17.11 -10.57
CA TRP A 30 -9.98 -16.41 -10.57
C TRP A 30 -9.78 -14.91 -10.47
N TYR A 31 -10.67 -14.16 -11.09
CA TYR A 31 -10.67 -12.70 -11.07
C TYR A 31 -12.09 -12.16 -11.03
N THR A 32 -12.29 -11.12 -10.25
CA THR A 32 -13.55 -10.37 -10.26
C THR A 32 -13.32 -8.90 -9.99
N LEU A 33 -14.24 -8.08 -10.50
CA LEU A 33 -14.45 -6.71 -10.05
C LEU A 33 -15.42 -6.72 -8.88
N VAL A 34 -15.35 -5.69 -8.03
CA VAL A 34 -16.25 -5.49 -6.90
C VAL A 34 -16.72 -4.05 -6.88
N ASN A 35 -18.02 -3.83 -6.79
CA ASN A 35 -18.58 -2.50 -6.60
C ASN A 35 -18.41 -2.07 -5.13
N PRO A 36 -17.58 -1.07 -4.84
CA PRO A 36 -17.35 -0.63 -3.47
C PRO A 36 -18.49 0.20 -2.90
N GLN A 37 -19.49 0.57 -3.71
CA GLN A 37 -20.58 1.50 -3.37
C GLN A 37 -20.09 2.88 -2.90
N ARG A 38 -18.91 3.28 -3.35
CA ARG A 38 -18.26 4.57 -3.07
C ARG A 38 -17.30 4.95 -4.18
N ASP A 39 -16.63 6.08 -4.04
CA ASP A 39 -15.55 6.50 -4.93
C ASP A 39 -14.48 5.40 -5.03
N PRO A 40 -14.04 5.01 -6.24
CA PRO A 40 -13.05 3.96 -6.43
C PRO A 40 -11.63 4.33 -5.94
N GLY A 41 -11.38 5.56 -5.56
CA GLY A 41 -10.08 6.02 -5.11
C GLY A 41 -9.12 6.31 -6.27
N PRO A 42 -7.85 5.89 -6.19
CA PRO A 42 -6.79 6.30 -7.10
C PRO A 42 -6.88 5.59 -8.47
N VAL A 43 -7.85 5.99 -9.29
CA VAL A 43 -8.08 5.43 -10.64
C VAL A 43 -6.83 5.44 -11.51
N TRP A 44 -5.94 6.42 -11.34
CA TRP A 44 -4.67 6.52 -12.06
C TRP A 44 -3.66 5.39 -11.70
N ILE A 45 -3.87 4.66 -10.60
CA ILE A 45 -3.06 3.49 -10.23
C ILE A 45 -3.64 2.23 -10.87
N HIS A 46 -4.91 1.91 -10.57
CA HIS A 46 -5.54 0.63 -10.94
C HIS A 46 -6.42 0.70 -12.20
N GLY A 47 -6.71 1.90 -12.72
CA GLY A 47 -7.49 2.09 -13.94
C GLY A 47 -9.01 1.84 -13.82
N LEU A 48 -9.52 1.49 -12.62
CA LEU A 48 -10.91 1.13 -12.39
C LEU A 48 -11.74 2.37 -12.04
N THR A 49 -12.53 2.84 -13.00
CA THR A 49 -13.41 4.01 -12.80
C THR A 49 -14.74 3.63 -12.16
N SER A 50 -15.45 4.60 -11.59
CA SER A 50 -16.82 4.41 -11.08
C SER A 50 -17.77 3.86 -12.15
N HIS A 51 -17.53 4.18 -13.42
CA HIS A 51 -18.33 3.65 -14.54
C HIS A 51 -18.13 2.15 -14.70
N VAL A 52 -16.87 1.68 -14.66
CA VAL A 52 -16.52 0.25 -14.78
C VAL A 52 -17.07 -0.56 -13.59
N LEU A 53 -17.02 0.02 -12.38
CA LEU A 53 -17.40 -0.67 -11.14
C LEU A 53 -18.90 -0.62 -10.85
N ARG A 54 -19.68 0.21 -11.56
CA ARG A 54 -21.12 0.41 -11.30
C ARG A 54 -21.90 -0.88 -11.36
N ASP A 55 -21.64 -1.67 -12.40
CA ASP A 55 -22.36 -2.91 -12.69
C ASP A 55 -21.65 -4.16 -12.15
N ALA A 56 -20.54 -3.97 -11.42
CA ALA A 56 -19.86 -5.06 -10.74
C ALA A 56 -20.65 -5.56 -9.53
N PRO A 57 -20.54 -6.84 -9.16
CA PRO A 57 -21.21 -7.39 -7.97
C PRO A 57 -20.70 -6.70 -6.70
N LEU A 58 -21.53 -6.70 -5.66
CA LEU A 58 -21.09 -6.31 -4.32
C LEU A 58 -20.21 -7.42 -3.72
N PHE A 59 -19.38 -7.08 -2.74
CA PHE A 59 -18.55 -8.10 -2.06
C PHE A 59 -19.39 -9.26 -1.49
N LYS A 60 -20.54 -8.96 -0.87
CA LYS A 60 -21.45 -9.98 -0.31
C LYS A 60 -21.94 -10.99 -1.37
N ASP A 61 -22.07 -10.56 -2.62
CA ASP A 61 -22.58 -11.39 -3.72
C ASP A 61 -21.51 -12.37 -4.23
N ILE A 62 -20.22 -12.02 -4.09
CA ILE A 62 -19.08 -12.86 -4.47
C ILE A 62 -18.47 -13.61 -3.27
N ALA A 63 -18.89 -13.32 -2.04
CA ALA A 63 -18.23 -13.82 -0.83
C ALA A 63 -18.19 -15.36 -0.76
N GLU A 64 -19.20 -16.04 -1.26
CA GLU A 64 -19.24 -17.50 -1.29
C GLU A 64 -18.26 -18.09 -2.29
N GLU A 65 -18.25 -17.56 -3.52
CA GLU A 65 -17.30 -17.97 -4.54
C GLU A 65 -15.85 -17.64 -4.14
N PHE A 66 -15.64 -16.49 -3.52
CA PHE A 66 -14.33 -16.11 -3.00
C PHE A 66 -13.91 -17.03 -1.85
N SER A 67 -14.83 -17.42 -0.95
CA SER A 67 -14.56 -18.40 0.11
C SER A 67 -14.07 -19.72 -0.46
N ALA A 68 -14.72 -20.25 -1.47
CA ALA A 68 -14.33 -21.50 -2.12
C ALA A 68 -12.90 -21.49 -2.69
N ARG A 69 -12.34 -20.29 -2.96
CA ARG A 69 -10.96 -20.12 -3.40
C ARG A 69 -9.96 -20.09 -2.26
N LEU A 70 -10.40 -19.72 -1.06
CA LEU A 70 -9.56 -19.46 0.11
C LEU A 70 -9.62 -20.56 1.17
N GLU A 71 -10.70 -21.35 1.19
CA GLU A 71 -10.96 -22.38 2.20
C GLU A 71 -9.87 -23.45 2.20
N ASP A 72 -9.42 -23.85 3.39
CA ASP A 72 -8.37 -24.84 3.65
C ASP A 72 -7.02 -24.50 3.02
N ARG A 73 -6.76 -23.21 2.76
CA ARG A 73 -5.52 -22.72 2.16
C ARG A 73 -4.82 -21.66 2.99
N VAL A 74 -3.52 -21.55 2.80
CA VAL A 74 -2.72 -20.44 3.31
C VAL A 74 -2.85 -19.26 2.36
N LEU A 75 -3.23 -18.09 2.86
CA LEU A 75 -3.22 -16.85 2.10
C LEU A 75 -1.77 -16.39 1.90
N VAL A 76 -1.28 -16.47 0.67
CA VAL A 76 0.03 -15.93 0.29
C VAL A 76 -0.16 -14.58 -0.39
N ALA A 77 0.49 -13.53 0.13
CA ALA A 77 0.44 -12.21 -0.48
C ALA A 77 1.75 -11.44 -0.26
N HIS A 78 1.94 -10.40 -1.05
CA HIS A 78 3.07 -9.47 -0.92
C HIS A 78 2.66 -8.31 -0.02
N ASN A 79 3.09 -8.29 1.26
CA ASN A 79 2.52 -7.55 2.37
C ASN A 79 1.19 -8.14 2.88
N ALA A 80 1.18 -9.43 3.15
CA ALA A 80 -0.01 -10.23 3.48
C ALA A 80 -0.85 -9.71 4.66
N VAL A 81 -0.34 -8.83 5.51
CA VAL A 81 -1.12 -8.17 6.56
C VAL A 81 -2.18 -7.26 5.96
N PHE A 82 -1.83 -6.51 4.92
CA PHE A 82 -2.76 -5.63 4.22
C PHE A 82 -3.90 -6.42 3.57
N ASP A 83 -3.56 -7.42 2.76
CA ASP A 83 -4.55 -8.25 2.06
C ASP A 83 -5.48 -8.95 3.05
N TRP A 84 -4.91 -9.52 4.11
CA TRP A 84 -5.71 -10.15 5.16
C TRP A 84 -6.68 -9.17 5.81
N GLN A 85 -6.24 -7.96 6.17
CA GLN A 85 -7.09 -6.97 6.81
C GLN A 85 -8.25 -6.53 5.89
N MET A 86 -7.99 -6.34 4.60
CA MET A 86 -9.02 -5.98 3.64
C MET A 86 -10.05 -7.10 3.48
N ILE A 87 -9.59 -8.35 3.32
CA ILE A 87 -10.45 -9.53 3.24
C ILE A 87 -11.31 -9.67 4.52
N ALA A 88 -10.69 -9.65 5.70
CA ALA A 88 -11.40 -9.81 6.97
C ALA A 88 -12.50 -8.76 7.17
N ARG A 89 -12.23 -7.50 6.76
CA ARG A 89 -13.21 -6.41 6.87
C ARG A 89 -14.37 -6.56 5.88
N GLU A 90 -14.10 -6.96 4.65
CA GLU A 90 -15.16 -7.19 3.67
C GLU A 90 -16.07 -8.36 4.10
N TYR A 91 -15.50 -9.44 4.62
CA TYR A 91 -16.30 -10.54 5.16
C TYR A 91 -17.13 -10.10 6.38
N ALA A 92 -16.55 -9.34 7.31
CA ALA A 92 -17.28 -8.81 8.46
C ALA A 92 -18.43 -7.87 8.05
N ARG A 93 -18.25 -7.03 7.02
CA ARG A 93 -19.32 -6.21 6.44
C ARG A 93 -20.42 -7.04 5.77
N ALA A 94 -20.05 -8.17 5.22
CA ALA A 94 -20.99 -9.14 4.65
C ALA A 94 -21.64 -10.06 5.71
N GLU A 95 -21.40 -9.81 6.99
CA GLU A 95 -21.86 -10.61 8.13
C GLU A 95 -21.45 -12.09 8.01
N ARG A 96 -20.24 -12.32 7.48
CA ARG A 96 -19.64 -13.64 7.29
C ARG A 96 -18.26 -13.71 7.94
N GLU A 97 -17.81 -14.91 8.25
CA GLU A 97 -16.45 -15.20 8.71
C GLU A 97 -15.54 -15.46 7.50
N ALA A 98 -14.37 -14.78 7.46
CA ALA A 98 -13.37 -15.06 6.43
C ALA A 98 -12.77 -16.46 6.65
N PRO A 99 -12.68 -17.32 5.60
CA PRO A 99 -12.30 -18.73 5.76
C PRO A 99 -10.78 -18.93 5.91
N VAL A 100 -10.00 -17.86 5.93
CA VAL A 100 -8.52 -17.90 6.01
C VAL A 100 -8.08 -18.12 7.46
N ARG A 101 -7.29 -19.16 7.72
CA ARG A 101 -6.72 -19.45 9.04
C ARG A 101 -5.27 -19.06 9.18
N GLN A 102 -4.52 -19.06 8.07
CA GLN A 102 -3.10 -18.74 8.05
C GLN A 102 -2.75 -17.89 6.84
N ARG A 103 -1.74 -17.05 7.00
CA ARG A 103 -1.16 -16.27 5.92
C ARG A 103 0.36 -16.37 5.89
N LEU A 104 0.94 -16.17 4.71
CA LEU A 104 2.36 -16.07 4.46
C LEU A 104 2.64 -14.77 3.70
N CYS A 105 3.61 -14.01 4.18
CA CYS A 105 4.08 -12.80 3.52
C CYS A 105 5.35 -13.10 2.72
N THR A 106 5.34 -12.87 1.41
CA THR A 106 6.53 -13.11 0.56
C THR A 106 7.67 -12.15 0.86
N ILE A 107 7.40 -10.97 1.42
CA ILE A 107 8.44 -10.07 1.95
C ILE A 107 9.17 -10.73 3.13
N ALA A 108 8.43 -11.35 4.04
CA ALA A 108 9.04 -12.06 5.15
C ALA A 108 9.85 -13.27 4.65
N LEU A 109 9.28 -14.06 3.76
CA LEU A 109 9.96 -15.22 3.19
C LEU A 109 11.26 -14.84 2.44
N SER A 110 11.25 -13.76 1.65
CA SER A 110 12.44 -13.29 0.94
C SER A 110 13.56 -12.84 1.89
N LYS A 111 13.20 -12.32 3.06
CA LYS A 111 14.15 -11.98 4.14
C LYS A 111 14.72 -13.21 4.83
N GLU A 112 13.87 -14.19 5.17
CA GLU A 112 14.31 -15.45 5.77
C GLU A 112 15.25 -16.25 4.85
N LEU A 113 15.01 -16.17 3.54
CA LEU A 113 15.87 -16.76 2.52
C LEU A 113 17.17 -15.98 2.28
N GLY A 114 17.31 -14.78 2.83
CA GLY A 114 18.46 -13.91 2.58
C GLY A 114 18.64 -13.55 1.12
N LEU A 115 17.55 -13.40 0.35
CA LEU A 115 17.64 -13.08 -1.08
C LEU A 115 18.35 -11.74 -1.28
N PRO A 116 19.30 -11.63 -2.22
CA PRO A 116 20.08 -10.42 -2.48
C PRO A 116 19.26 -9.36 -3.24
N LEU A 117 18.16 -8.92 -2.64
CA LEU A 117 17.26 -7.95 -3.24
C LEU A 117 17.64 -6.52 -2.81
N PRO A 118 17.71 -5.53 -3.72
CA PRO A 118 17.96 -4.13 -3.38
C PRO A 118 16.83 -3.52 -2.55
N ASN A 119 15.62 -4.04 -2.70
CA ASN A 119 14.44 -3.74 -1.91
C ASN A 119 13.46 -4.92 -1.94
N HIS A 120 12.39 -4.87 -1.15
CA HIS A 120 11.42 -5.95 -1.08
C HIS A 120 10.09 -5.61 -1.77
N LYS A 121 10.11 -4.92 -2.91
CA LYS A 121 8.93 -4.71 -3.74
C LYS A 121 8.63 -5.97 -4.56
N LEU A 122 7.35 -6.14 -4.96
CA LEU A 122 6.93 -7.29 -5.78
C LEU A 122 7.69 -7.34 -7.11
N GLU A 123 7.84 -6.20 -7.78
CA GLU A 123 8.61 -6.07 -9.03
C GLU A 123 10.07 -6.53 -8.88
N THR A 124 10.69 -6.22 -7.73
CA THR A 124 12.09 -6.61 -7.46
C THR A 124 12.21 -8.11 -7.20
N LEU A 125 11.25 -8.68 -6.45
CA LEU A 125 11.17 -10.12 -6.22
C LEU A 125 10.90 -10.88 -7.54
N ALA A 126 9.98 -10.36 -8.35
CA ALA A 126 9.66 -10.91 -9.67
C ALA A 126 10.91 -10.91 -10.60
N ALA A 127 11.59 -9.78 -10.70
CA ALA A 127 12.80 -9.63 -11.51
C ALA A 127 13.91 -10.58 -11.06
N HIS A 128 14.07 -10.80 -9.74
CA HIS A 128 15.05 -11.75 -9.19
C HIS A 128 14.83 -13.19 -9.72
N PHE A 129 13.57 -13.58 -9.89
CA PHE A 129 13.20 -14.89 -10.43
C PHE A 129 12.91 -14.90 -11.93
N GLY A 130 13.19 -13.80 -12.65
CA GLY A 130 12.95 -13.68 -14.09
C GLY A 130 11.48 -13.62 -14.49
N VAL A 131 10.59 -13.26 -13.55
CA VAL A 131 9.16 -13.12 -13.80
C VAL A 131 8.87 -11.72 -14.34
N VAL A 132 8.17 -11.66 -15.47
CA VAL A 132 7.80 -10.40 -16.13
C VAL A 132 6.37 -10.02 -15.76
N GLN A 133 6.21 -8.82 -15.19
CA GLN A 133 4.91 -8.23 -14.94
C GLN A 133 4.38 -7.61 -16.24
N GLN A 134 3.18 -7.99 -16.65
CA GLN A 134 2.56 -7.51 -17.90
C GLN A 134 1.70 -6.28 -17.68
N ARG A 135 0.97 -6.23 -16.56
CA ARG A 135 0.03 -5.18 -16.21
C ARG A 135 0.11 -4.87 -14.72
N ALA A 136 1.03 -3.98 -14.34
CA ALA A 136 1.13 -3.50 -12.95
C ALA A 136 -0.21 -2.92 -12.47
N HIS A 137 -0.54 -3.15 -11.20
CA HIS A 137 -1.80 -2.72 -10.58
C HIS A 137 -3.06 -3.31 -11.25
N HIS A 138 -2.92 -4.50 -11.81
CA HIS A 138 -4.04 -5.33 -12.21
C HIS A 138 -4.07 -6.57 -11.33
N ALA A 139 -5.08 -6.69 -10.46
CA ALA A 139 -5.11 -7.68 -9.39
C ALA A 139 -4.82 -9.12 -9.84
N LEU A 140 -5.26 -9.53 -11.04
CA LEU A 140 -4.96 -10.86 -11.56
C LEU A 140 -3.51 -11.00 -12.03
N ASP A 141 -2.93 -9.96 -12.67
CA ASP A 141 -1.53 -10.02 -13.10
C ASP A 141 -0.57 -9.97 -11.91
N ASP A 142 -0.88 -9.14 -10.91
CA ASP A 142 -0.11 -9.09 -9.66
C ASP A 142 -0.14 -10.44 -8.93
N ALA A 143 -1.31 -11.10 -8.89
CA ALA A 143 -1.45 -12.44 -8.32
C ALA A 143 -0.68 -13.50 -9.12
N ARG A 144 -0.65 -13.41 -10.47
CA ARG A 144 0.15 -14.27 -11.34
C ARG A 144 1.66 -14.11 -11.05
N VAL A 145 2.12 -12.87 -11.08
CA VAL A 145 3.52 -12.51 -10.80
C VAL A 145 3.94 -13.02 -9.43
N LEU A 146 3.07 -12.83 -8.43
CA LEU A 146 3.30 -13.34 -7.09
C LEU A 146 3.38 -14.87 -7.06
N ALA A 147 2.47 -15.59 -7.72
CA ALA A 147 2.46 -17.05 -7.78
C ALA A 147 3.73 -17.60 -8.43
N GLU A 148 4.13 -17.02 -9.58
CA GLU A 148 5.34 -17.41 -10.30
C GLU A 148 6.63 -17.15 -9.52
N ALA A 149 6.71 -16.04 -8.75
CA ALA A 149 7.85 -15.72 -7.89
C ALA A 149 7.82 -16.51 -6.56
N PHE A 150 6.65 -16.88 -6.07
CA PHE A 150 6.50 -17.65 -4.84
C PHE A 150 6.99 -19.09 -4.98
N ARG A 151 6.70 -19.74 -6.10
CA ARG A 151 7.13 -21.12 -6.33
C ARG A 151 8.63 -21.36 -6.15
N PRO A 152 9.54 -20.63 -6.82
CA PRO A 152 10.97 -20.79 -6.59
C PRO A 152 11.39 -20.40 -5.16
N SER A 153 10.73 -19.45 -4.52
CA SER A 153 10.97 -19.11 -3.11
C SER A 153 10.59 -20.28 -2.18
N LEU A 154 9.48 -20.96 -2.44
CA LEU A 154 9.04 -22.15 -1.70
C LEU A 154 10.04 -23.30 -1.83
N LEU A 155 10.51 -23.57 -3.05
CA LEU A 155 11.51 -24.60 -3.32
C LEU A 155 12.86 -24.28 -2.67
N ALA A 156 13.28 -23.02 -2.71
CA ALA A 156 14.50 -22.56 -2.05
C ALA A 156 14.41 -22.72 -0.52
N ALA A 157 13.25 -22.40 0.08
CA ALA A 157 13.04 -22.61 1.51
C ALA A 157 13.12 -24.08 1.89
N ALA A 158 12.51 -24.97 1.11
CA ALA A 158 12.58 -26.41 1.33
C ALA A 158 14.01 -26.94 1.21
N ALA A 159 14.75 -26.51 0.17
CA ALA A 159 16.14 -26.94 -0.06
C ALA A 159 17.10 -26.46 1.03
N SER A 160 16.85 -25.26 1.60
CA SER A 160 17.70 -24.65 2.63
C SER A 160 17.25 -24.96 4.07
N GLY A 161 16.15 -25.72 4.24
CA GLY A 161 15.56 -25.99 5.56
C GLY A 161 15.00 -24.75 6.26
N VAL A 162 14.70 -23.71 5.51
CA VAL A 162 14.10 -22.47 6.04
C VAL A 162 12.64 -22.73 6.39
N ARG A 163 12.25 -22.44 7.62
CA ARG A 163 10.86 -22.55 8.07
C ARG A 163 10.02 -21.43 7.44
N LEU A 164 8.88 -21.81 6.87
CA LEU A 164 7.97 -20.83 6.29
C LEU A 164 7.40 -19.88 7.37
N PRO A 165 7.42 -18.55 7.15
CA PRO A 165 6.92 -17.55 8.09
C PRO A 165 5.39 -17.48 8.07
N LEU A 166 4.74 -18.52 8.59
CA LEU A 166 3.29 -18.62 8.70
C LEU A 166 2.77 -17.84 9.91
N HIS A 167 1.71 -17.09 9.71
CA HIS A 167 1.02 -16.35 10.77
C HIS A 167 -0.45 -16.72 10.81
N GLU A 168 -1.00 -16.82 12.03
CA GLU A 168 -2.44 -17.01 12.22
C GLU A 168 -3.24 -15.82 11.72
N CYS A 169 -4.41 -16.11 11.18
CA CYS A 169 -5.45 -15.18 10.84
C CYS A 169 -6.63 -15.38 11.78
N ARG A 170 -7.06 -14.29 12.42
CA ARG A 170 -8.26 -14.31 13.28
C ARG A 170 -9.34 -13.51 12.58
N PRO A 171 -10.42 -14.15 12.12
CA PRO A 171 -11.52 -13.47 11.47
C PRO A 171 -12.12 -12.39 12.39
N LEU A 172 -12.63 -11.33 11.79
CA LEU A 172 -13.46 -10.36 12.49
C LEU A 172 -14.87 -10.91 12.56
N THR A 173 -15.41 -11.02 13.76
CA THR A 173 -16.78 -11.51 13.97
C THR A 173 -17.81 -10.40 13.82
N GLU A 174 -17.40 -9.14 14.04
CA GLU A 174 -18.26 -7.96 13.92
C GLU A 174 -17.47 -6.82 13.30
N TRP A 175 -18.11 -6.11 12.38
CA TRP A 175 -17.63 -4.85 11.86
C TRP A 175 -18.42 -3.70 12.48
N THR A 176 -17.75 -2.91 13.29
CA THR A 176 -18.28 -1.63 13.73
C THR A 176 -17.45 -0.53 13.10
N ASP A 177 -18.07 0.47 12.48
CA ASP A 177 -17.40 1.65 11.92
C ASP A 177 -16.62 2.42 12.99
N ARG A 178 -16.85 2.11 14.25
CA ARG A 178 -16.14 2.64 15.41
C ARG A 178 -15.21 1.60 15.99
N ALA A 179 -13.93 1.73 15.70
CA ALA A 179 -12.82 1.31 16.56
C ALA A 179 -12.68 -0.17 16.96
N ALA A 180 -12.89 -1.14 16.05
CA ALA A 180 -12.24 -2.42 16.27
C ALA A 180 -10.71 -2.22 16.18
N PRO A 181 -9.90 -2.65 17.18
CA PRO A 181 -8.46 -2.51 17.09
C PRO A 181 -7.96 -3.21 15.85
N LEU A 182 -7.06 -2.58 15.12
CA LEU A 182 -6.31 -3.21 14.04
C LEU A 182 -5.73 -4.52 14.58
N ILE A 183 -5.97 -5.65 13.92
CA ILE A 183 -5.54 -7.01 14.34
C ILE A 183 -4.01 -7.11 14.53
N GLY A 184 -3.27 -6.02 14.44
CA GLY A 184 -1.85 -5.94 14.73
C GLY A 184 -1.47 -5.47 16.13
N GLN A 185 -2.42 -5.06 16.98
CA GLN A 185 -2.09 -4.49 18.31
C GLN A 185 -2.19 -5.46 19.48
N GLN A 186 -2.61 -6.70 19.29
CA GLN A 186 -2.74 -7.68 20.40
C GLN A 186 -1.81 -8.89 20.30
N ALA A 187 -0.87 -8.92 19.38
CA ALA A 187 0.21 -9.89 19.43
C ALA A 187 1.45 -9.29 20.12
N SER A 188 1.36 -8.98 21.40
CA SER A 188 2.52 -8.88 22.29
C SER A 188 3.06 -10.28 22.58
N GLY A 189 3.65 -10.90 21.60
CA GLY A 189 4.23 -12.22 21.66
C GLY A 189 5.29 -12.35 20.57
N GLY A 190 6.49 -11.79 20.81
CA GLY A 190 7.72 -12.33 20.25
C GLY A 190 8.02 -12.14 18.77
N TYR A 191 7.65 -11.01 18.15
CA TYR A 191 8.40 -10.45 17.02
C TYR A 191 8.78 -9.04 17.39
N GLY A 192 10.10 -8.82 17.49
CA GLY A 192 10.67 -7.52 17.74
C GLY A 192 10.06 -6.50 16.80
N ASN A 193 9.40 -5.52 17.38
CA ASN A 193 9.12 -4.20 16.86
C ASN A 193 9.01 -4.10 15.32
N TYR A 194 7.99 -4.70 14.69
CA TYR A 194 7.43 -4.07 13.53
C TYR A 194 6.57 -2.90 14.02
N ARG A 195 7.20 -1.85 14.46
CA ARG A 195 6.66 -0.52 14.26
C ARG A 195 6.54 -0.40 12.75
N PRO A 196 5.40 0.03 12.16
CA PRO A 196 5.46 0.63 10.83
C PRO A 196 6.52 1.69 10.99
N SER A 197 7.71 1.42 10.46
CA SER A 197 8.84 2.27 10.73
C SER A 197 8.60 3.56 9.99
N SER A 198 8.17 4.59 10.75
CA SER A 198 8.48 5.97 10.44
C SER A 198 10.01 6.18 10.31
N TRP A 199 10.76 5.11 10.43
CA TRP A 199 12.21 4.99 10.28
C TRP A 199 12.52 4.07 9.10
N ARG A 200 12.11 4.46 7.88
CA ARG A 200 12.85 4.06 6.70
C ARG A 200 14.16 4.83 6.72
N PRO A 201 15.32 4.19 6.54
CA PRO A 201 16.53 4.93 6.22
C PRO A 201 16.14 5.80 5.02
N ALA A 202 16.31 7.12 5.17
CA ALA A 202 16.04 8.05 4.11
C ALA A 202 16.74 7.51 2.86
N ARG A 203 15.95 7.15 1.82
CA ARG A 203 16.54 6.89 0.51
C ARG A 203 17.42 8.09 0.24
N SER A 204 18.68 7.87 -0.11
CA SER A 204 19.58 8.91 -0.58
C SER A 204 18.99 9.46 -1.89
N ARG A 205 18.05 10.41 -1.76
CA ARG A 205 17.54 11.15 -2.90
C ARG A 205 18.59 12.16 -3.32
N PRO A 206 18.74 12.40 -4.62
CA PRO A 206 19.62 13.46 -5.08
C PRO A 206 19.22 14.78 -4.39
N ALA A 207 20.21 15.57 -4.02
CA ALA A 207 19.95 16.90 -3.46
C ALA A 207 19.17 17.73 -4.49
N CYS A 208 18.12 18.42 -4.05
CA CYS A 208 17.39 19.33 -4.92
C CYS A 208 18.34 20.42 -5.41
N PRO A 209 18.51 20.61 -6.73
CA PRO A 209 19.47 21.58 -7.26
C PRO A 209 18.98 23.03 -7.16
N TYR A 210 17.71 23.24 -6.83
CA TYR A 210 17.09 24.56 -6.81
C TYR A 210 17.07 25.14 -5.37
N PRO A 211 17.33 26.46 -5.22
CA PRO A 211 17.16 27.13 -3.93
C PRO A 211 15.70 27.14 -3.50
N ASN A 212 15.47 27.10 -2.19
CA ASN A 212 14.11 27.17 -1.67
C ASN A 212 13.53 28.58 -1.84
N PRO A 213 12.47 28.79 -2.65
CA PRO A 213 11.87 30.10 -2.87
C PRO A 213 11.00 30.60 -1.69
N GLY A 214 10.83 29.78 -0.66
CA GLY A 214 10.03 30.15 0.50
C GLY A 214 8.79 29.29 0.72
N ARG A 215 7.79 29.85 1.38
CA ARG A 215 6.54 29.17 1.71
C ARG A 215 5.60 29.12 0.53
N TYR A 216 4.83 28.05 0.45
CA TYR A 216 3.72 27.95 -0.46
C TYR A 216 2.64 28.95 -0.11
N GLU A 217 2.10 29.64 -1.10
CA GLU A 217 0.96 30.52 -0.98
C GLU A 217 -0.28 29.84 -1.56
N VAL A 218 -1.31 29.66 -0.74
CA VAL A 218 -2.55 28.97 -1.16
C VAL A 218 -3.15 29.66 -2.39
N GLY A 219 -3.48 28.88 -3.41
CA GLY A 219 -4.04 29.37 -4.67
C GLY A 219 -3.00 29.77 -5.72
N LYS A 220 -1.70 29.67 -5.42
CA LYS A 220 -0.61 29.83 -6.40
C LYS A 220 -0.02 28.47 -6.80
N PRO A 221 0.67 28.36 -7.93
CA PRO A 221 1.41 27.16 -8.28
C PRO A 221 2.58 26.91 -7.32
N LEU A 222 3.00 25.64 -7.21
CA LEU A 222 4.26 25.30 -6.55
C LEU A 222 5.43 25.81 -7.39
N LYS A 223 6.58 26.03 -6.74
CA LYS A 223 7.82 26.41 -7.42
C LYS A 223 8.92 25.40 -7.16
N GLN A 224 9.76 25.15 -8.15
CA GLN A 224 10.94 24.31 -7.98
C GLN A 224 11.79 24.81 -6.79
N GLY A 225 12.36 23.87 -6.04
CA GLY A 225 13.11 24.17 -4.82
C GLY A 225 12.26 24.25 -3.55
N MET A 226 10.93 24.37 -3.64
CA MET A 226 10.06 24.35 -2.45
C MET A 226 10.25 23.07 -1.65
N ARG A 227 10.29 23.20 -0.31
CA ARG A 227 10.45 22.08 0.62
C ARG A 227 9.10 21.52 1.03
N VAL A 228 8.85 20.27 0.66
CA VAL A 228 7.58 19.56 0.94
C VAL A 228 7.84 18.46 1.96
N ALA A 229 7.04 18.43 3.02
CA ALA A 229 7.04 17.35 4.00
C ALA A 229 5.73 16.57 3.92
N PHE A 230 5.78 15.27 4.18
CA PHE A 230 4.60 14.39 4.22
C PHE A 230 4.36 13.89 5.64
N SER A 231 3.10 13.80 6.06
CA SER A 231 2.70 13.29 7.39
C SER A 231 1.44 12.42 7.28
N GLY A 232 1.32 11.47 8.20
CA GLY A 232 0.16 10.58 8.23
C GLY A 232 0.17 9.54 7.12
N ASP A 233 -0.95 8.85 6.94
CA ASP A 233 -1.13 7.87 5.88
C ASP A 233 -1.54 8.57 4.59
N THR A 234 -1.02 8.08 3.47
CA THR A 234 -1.33 8.55 2.12
C THR A 234 -2.09 7.46 1.38
N SER A 235 -3.02 7.82 0.51
CA SER A 235 -3.79 6.88 -0.32
C SER A 235 -2.91 6.28 -1.44
N VAL A 236 -1.90 7.04 -1.87
CA VAL A 236 -0.83 6.56 -2.75
C VAL A 236 0.39 6.19 -1.91
N GLU A 237 1.17 5.21 -2.36
CA GLU A 237 2.45 4.89 -1.72
C GLU A 237 3.28 6.17 -1.54
N ARG A 238 3.65 6.47 -0.30
CA ARG A 238 4.36 7.72 0.02
C ARG A 238 5.61 7.91 -0.82
N ASP A 239 6.37 6.83 -1.07
CA ASP A 239 7.57 6.88 -1.88
C ASP A 239 7.28 7.38 -3.31
N LEU A 240 6.13 7.01 -3.88
CA LEU A 240 5.71 7.46 -5.19
C LEU A 240 5.35 8.96 -5.22
N LEU A 241 4.66 9.46 -4.19
CA LEU A 241 4.38 10.90 -4.05
C LEU A 241 5.66 11.70 -3.86
N GLU A 242 6.57 11.18 -3.05
CA GLU A 242 7.85 11.80 -2.79
C GLU A 242 8.74 11.78 -4.06
N ASP A 243 8.74 10.70 -4.84
CA ASP A 243 9.48 10.60 -6.10
C ASP A 243 8.92 11.57 -7.16
N ARG A 244 7.59 11.68 -7.29
CA ARG A 244 6.94 12.69 -8.15
C ARG A 244 7.28 14.11 -7.73
N ALA A 245 7.33 14.38 -6.43
CA ALA A 245 7.76 15.69 -5.93
C ALA A 245 9.21 16.01 -6.35
N VAL A 246 10.10 15.01 -6.26
CA VAL A 246 11.50 15.17 -6.72
C VAL A 246 11.57 15.38 -8.22
N GLU A 247 10.84 14.61 -9.01
CA GLU A 247 10.78 14.76 -10.49
C GLU A 247 10.26 16.15 -10.91
N ALA A 248 9.32 16.71 -10.13
CA ALA A 248 8.83 18.07 -10.33
C ALA A 248 9.82 19.16 -9.86
N GLY A 249 10.99 18.78 -9.33
CA GLY A 249 12.02 19.72 -8.84
C GLY A 249 11.80 20.22 -7.42
N LEU A 250 10.94 19.56 -6.63
CA LEU A 250 10.72 19.91 -5.24
C LEU A 250 11.73 19.20 -4.30
N HIS A 251 11.96 19.78 -3.14
CA HIS A 251 12.80 19.19 -2.11
C HIS A 251 11.94 18.41 -1.10
N VAL A 252 12.03 17.09 -1.08
CA VAL A 252 11.33 16.26 -0.09
C VAL A 252 12.06 16.29 1.24
N ALA A 253 11.39 16.79 2.28
CA ALA A 253 11.93 16.94 3.61
C ALA A 253 11.46 15.80 4.54
N THR A 254 12.39 15.13 5.21
CA THR A 254 12.11 14.07 6.19
C THR A 254 11.51 14.61 7.49
N SER A 255 11.80 15.87 7.83
CA SER A 255 11.29 16.54 9.02
C SER A 255 10.72 17.91 8.68
N LEU A 256 9.78 18.41 9.50
CA LEU A 256 9.22 19.73 9.35
C LEU A 256 10.04 20.76 10.12
N SER A 257 10.40 21.84 9.43
CA SER A 257 11.17 22.96 9.97
C SER A 257 10.53 24.30 9.55
N ARG A 258 11.06 25.43 10.02
CA ARG A 258 10.63 26.77 9.57
C ARG A 258 10.89 27.02 8.08
N LEU A 259 11.77 26.23 7.45
CA LEU A 259 12.08 26.29 6.02
C LEU A 259 11.18 25.39 5.17
N THR A 260 10.26 24.63 5.79
CA THR A 260 9.30 23.79 5.06
C THR A 260 8.26 24.68 4.40
N SER A 261 8.12 24.54 3.09
CA SER A 261 7.21 25.34 2.27
C SER A 261 5.75 24.86 2.38
N LEU A 262 5.57 23.53 2.47
CA LEU A 262 4.27 22.87 2.44
C LEU A 262 4.29 21.57 3.24
N LEU A 263 3.22 21.29 3.97
CA LEU A 263 2.95 19.98 4.56
C LEU A 263 1.81 19.30 3.78
N VAL A 264 2.02 18.06 3.36
CA VAL A 264 0.99 17.22 2.73
C VAL A 264 0.51 16.20 3.76
N THR A 265 -0.79 16.18 4.03
CA THR A 265 -1.42 15.22 4.95
C THR A 265 -2.92 15.13 4.70
N ASN A 266 -3.46 13.91 4.73
CA ASN A 266 -4.91 13.66 4.67
C ASN A 266 -5.60 13.84 6.05
N ASP A 267 -4.81 13.97 7.12
CA ASP A 267 -5.32 14.21 8.48
C ASP A 267 -4.66 15.45 9.08
N PRO A 268 -5.19 16.65 8.76
CA PRO A 268 -4.64 17.92 9.24
C PRO A 268 -4.86 18.13 10.74
N ASP A 269 -5.71 17.34 11.38
CA ASP A 269 -6.02 17.42 12.81
C ASP A 269 -5.30 16.34 13.63
N SER A 270 -4.49 15.51 12.99
CA SER A 270 -3.69 14.51 13.70
C SER A 270 -2.71 15.14 14.69
N GLY A 271 -2.49 14.47 15.81
CA GLY A 271 -1.51 14.87 16.82
C GLY A 271 -0.05 14.54 16.42
N THR A 272 0.24 14.27 15.13
CA THR A 272 1.60 13.95 14.70
C THR A 272 2.53 15.14 14.88
N SER A 273 3.80 14.86 15.18
CA SER A 273 4.80 15.92 15.43
C SER A 273 4.97 16.89 14.26
N LYS A 274 4.72 16.42 13.02
CA LYS A 274 4.78 17.28 11.82
C LYS A 274 3.58 18.22 11.74
N VAL A 275 2.36 17.74 12.00
CA VAL A 275 1.15 18.58 12.00
C VAL A 275 1.21 19.64 13.11
N VAL A 276 1.63 19.25 14.32
CA VAL A 276 1.81 20.19 15.42
C VAL A 276 2.82 21.29 15.08
N LYS A 277 3.96 20.91 14.49
CA LYS A 277 4.97 21.89 14.03
C LYS A 277 4.50 22.75 12.86
N ALA A 278 3.69 22.21 11.94
CA ALA A 278 3.12 22.99 10.84
C ALA A 278 2.24 24.11 11.36
N ARG A 279 1.37 23.82 12.32
CA ARG A 279 0.54 24.83 13.00
C ARG A 279 1.42 25.87 13.73
N GLN A 280 2.43 25.42 14.47
CA GLN A 280 3.36 26.29 15.20
C GLN A 280 4.14 27.24 14.27
N TYR A 281 4.54 26.77 13.10
CA TYR A 281 5.34 27.57 12.16
C TYR A 281 4.49 28.29 11.11
N GLY A 282 3.17 28.07 11.08
CA GLY A 282 2.28 28.60 10.05
C GLY A 282 2.61 28.02 8.67
N THR A 283 3.09 26.77 8.60
CA THR A 283 3.33 26.08 7.32
C THR A 283 1.99 25.69 6.71
N PRO A 284 1.69 26.07 5.45
CA PRO A 284 0.48 25.64 4.76
C PRO A 284 0.35 24.13 4.72
N VAL A 285 -0.90 23.66 4.83
CA VAL A 285 -1.23 22.23 4.82
C VAL A 285 -2.21 21.99 3.68
N VAL A 286 -1.94 20.96 2.88
CA VAL A 286 -2.84 20.47 1.84
C VAL A 286 -3.03 18.98 1.98
N ASP A 287 -4.14 18.45 1.46
CA ASP A 287 -4.33 17.02 1.33
C ASP A 287 -3.59 16.47 0.10
N GLU A 288 -3.57 15.15 -0.02
CA GLU A 288 -2.89 14.45 -1.12
C GLU A 288 -3.51 14.77 -2.49
N ALA A 289 -4.83 14.94 -2.56
CA ALA A 289 -5.52 15.22 -3.81
C ALA A 289 -5.17 16.62 -4.34
N ALA A 290 -5.19 17.62 -3.46
CA ALA A 290 -4.76 18.99 -3.79
C ALA A 290 -3.27 19.02 -4.17
N PHE A 291 -2.42 18.27 -3.45
CA PHE A 291 -1.00 18.17 -3.80
C PHE A 291 -0.79 17.54 -5.18
N GLY A 292 -1.55 16.49 -5.52
CA GLY A 292 -1.51 15.88 -6.85
C GLY A 292 -1.86 16.85 -7.97
N GLN A 293 -2.83 17.75 -7.74
CA GLN A 293 -3.18 18.81 -8.69
C GLN A 293 -2.05 19.85 -8.80
N LEU A 294 -1.47 20.25 -7.69
CA LEU A 294 -0.37 21.23 -7.65
C LEU A 294 0.91 20.70 -8.35
N LEU A 295 1.15 19.40 -8.33
CA LEU A 295 2.28 18.78 -9.05
C LEU A 295 2.16 18.88 -10.57
N ALA A 296 0.95 19.05 -11.11
CA ALA A 296 0.75 19.18 -12.55
C ALA A 296 1.19 20.54 -13.11
N ASP A 297 1.35 21.55 -12.24
CA ASP A 297 1.69 22.93 -12.65
C ASP A 297 2.75 23.53 -11.70
N VAL A 298 3.95 22.97 -11.72
CA VAL A 298 5.08 23.45 -10.93
C VAL A 298 5.89 24.47 -11.75
N GLU A 299 5.96 25.70 -11.28
CA GLU A 299 6.73 26.76 -11.91
C GLU A 299 8.26 26.52 -11.78
N PRO A 300 9.06 26.83 -12.82
CA PRO A 300 10.50 26.80 -12.74
C PRO A 300 11.04 27.67 -11.60
N ALA A 301 12.22 27.30 -11.08
CA ALA A 301 12.95 28.15 -10.14
C ALA A 301 13.25 29.50 -10.81
N SER A 302 12.95 30.60 -10.13
CA SER A 302 13.37 31.92 -10.60
C SER A 302 14.89 31.94 -10.73
N GLU A 303 15.41 32.30 -11.90
CA GLU A 303 16.82 32.60 -12.06
C GLU A 303 17.16 33.77 -11.11
N GLY A 304 17.96 33.46 -10.09
CA GLY A 304 18.45 34.42 -9.13
C GLY A 304 19.64 35.21 -9.64
#